data_d09791ce260ccffb320f8fb227d97265
#
_entry.id   d09791ce260ccffb320f8fb227d97265
#
_cell.length_a   1.000
_cell.length_b   1.000
_cell.length_c   1.000
_cell.angle_alpha   90.00
_cell.angle_beta   90.00
_cell.angle_gamma   90.00
#
_symmetry.space_group_name_H-M   'P 1'
#
loop_
_entity.id
_entity.type
_entity.pdbx_description
1 polymer ?
#
loop_
_entity_poly.entity_id
_entity_poly.type
_entity_poly.pdbx_seq_one_letter_code
_entity_poly.pdbx_strand_id
1 'polypeptide(L)'
;MTARGGAGAGSIQHLKNNLLAQLRNQSTEERELVLGPEDNDAIDLVGLLMDEAMQGVNPQSSISQLIGLMQTPIVQVVLQDKTFFSNRVHPARQMLTTLADAGFNWLNDNEPDEALHTRISDIVTNAVNSFDGNINRLNDAYHETDRLLQSLIRKAEAAERRQIEAAKGKERLNLARSRAEATINELMAARELPVHTKAMLNRAWADVLALTE
;
A
#
# COMPACT_ATOMS: atom_id res chain seq x y z
N MET A 1 28.96 14.56 1.32
CA MET A 1 29.22 13.28 2.00
C MET A 1 28.90 13.48 3.47
N THR A 2 27.70 13.19 3.89
CA THR A 2 27.26 13.33 5.30
C THR A 2 26.49 12.06 5.69
N ALA A 3 26.91 11.49 6.79
CA ALA A 3 26.54 10.22 7.38
C ALA A 3 25.01 10.04 7.54
N ARG A 4 24.45 9.04 6.87
CA ARG A 4 23.09 8.53 7.01
C ARG A 4 23.09 7.10 7.61
N GLY A 5 23.90 6.88 8.65
CA GLY A 5 24.12 5.55 9.22
C GLY A 5 23.75 5.39 10.69
N GLY A 6 22.96 6.31 11.29
CA GLY A 6 22.86 6.35 12.75
C GLY A 6 21.64 5.68 13.41
N ALA A 7 20.52 5.54 12.73
CA ALA A 7 19.29 5.05 13.38
C ALA A 7 19.14 3.51 13.35
N GLY A 8 19.53 2.86 12.26
CA GLY A 8 19.41 1.40 12.12
C GLY A 8 20.41 0.62 12.97
N ALA A 9 21.65 1.08 13.06
CA ALA A 9 22.70 0.39 13.81
C ALA A 9 22.40 0.31 15.34
N GLY A 10 21.77 1.35 15.91
CA GLY A 10 21.36 1.33 17.32
C GLY A 10 20.22 0.33 17.59
N SER A 11 19.27 0.21 16.68
CA SER A 11 18.15 -0.72 16.77
C SER A 11 18.61 -2.18 16.68
N ILE A 12 19.50 -2.49 15.75
CA ILE A 12 20.06 -3.84 15.56
C ILE A 12 20.87 -4.28 16.80
N GLN A 13 21.69 -3.37 17.37
CA GLN A 13 22.47 -3.68 18.55
C GLN A 13 21.57 -3.94 19.78
N HIS A 14 20.49 -3.17 19.91
CA HIS A 14 19.51 -3.37 20.96
C HIS A 14 18.78 -4.72 20.82
N LEU A 15 18.50 -5.12 19.58
CA LEU A 15 17.91 -6.41 19.25
C LEU A 15 18.84 -7.58 19.59
N LYS A 16 20.10 -7.51 19.18
CA LYS A 16 21.12 -8.49 19.53
C LYS A 16 21.21 -8.68 21.04
N ASN A 17 21.23 -7.57 21.79
CA ASN A 17 21.29 -7.60 23.24
C ASN A 17 20.03 -8.21 23.88
N ASN A 18 18.83 -7.87 23.36
CA ASN A 18 17.56 -8.44 23.84
C ASN A 18 17.46 -9.94 23.55
N LEU A 19 17.84 -10.38 22.36
CA LEU A 19 17.87 -11.79 22.00
C LEU A 19 18.84 -12.58 22.86
N LEU A 20 20.05 -12.06 23.10
CA LEU A 20 21.01 -12.68 24.00
C LEU A 20 20.46 -12.76 25.44
N ALA A 21 19.76 -11.73 25.91
CA ALA A 21 19.12 -11.75 27.24
C ALA A 21 17.98 -12.79 27.31
N GLN A 22 17.14 -12.92 26.27
CA GLN A 22 16.08 -13.93 26.19
C GLN A 22 16.66 -15.36 26.15
N LEU A 23 17.70 -15.57 25.35
CA LEU A 23 18.38 -16.86 25.25
C LEU A 23 19.05 -17.25 26.59
N ARG A 24 19.65 -16.30 27.30
CA ARG A 24 20.20 -16.52 28.63
C ARG A 24 19.14 -16.90 29.67
N ASN A 25 17.95 -16.29 29.58
CA ASN A 25 16.84 -16.59 30.50
C ASN A 25 16.18 -17.95 30.22
N GLN A 26 16.32 -18.51 29.01
CA GLN A 26 15.77 -19.82 28.64
C GLN A 26 16.77 -20.97 28.82
N SER A 27 18.05 -20.70 28.95
CA SER A 27 19.08 -21.72 29.12
C SER A 27 19.36 -21.91 30.62
N THR A 28 19.02 -23.10 31.11
CA THR A 28 19.30 -23.56 32.49
C THR A 28 20.76 -23.99 32.71
N GLU A 29 21.62 -23.93 31.70
CA GLU A 29 23.03 -24.28 31.76
C GLU A 29 23.90 -23.03 31.49
N GLU A 30 24.93 -22.85 32.32
CA GLU A 30 25.97 -21.80 32.24
C GLU A 30 26.85 -21.91 30.94
N ARG A 31 26.25 -22.08 29.77
CA ARG A 31 26.97 -21.92 28.50
C ARG A 31 26.82 -20.49 28.04
N GLU A 32 27.92 -19.82 27.89
CA GLU A 32 28.03 -18.52 27.23
C GLU A 32 27.49 -18.68 25.78
N LEU A 33 26.21 -18.40 25.63
CA LEU A 33 25.55 -18.41 24.29
C LEU A 33 26.08 -17.21 23.50
N VAL A 34 27.09 -17.47 22.69
CA VAL A 34 27.63 -16.51 21.72
C VAL A 34 26.96 -16.83 20.40
N LEU A 35 26.32 -15.82 19.82
CA LEU A 35 25.80 -15.91 18.44
C LEU A 35 26.95 -16.27 17.49
N GLY A 36 26.75 -17.29 16.66
CA GLY A 36 27.73 -17.65 15.65
C GLY A 36 27.96 -16.51 14.65
N PRO A 37 29.10 -16.49 13.94
CA PRO A 37 29.35 -15.46 12.92
C PRO A 37 28.23 -15.40 11.88
N GLU A 38 27.73 -16.54 11.43
CA GLU A 38 26.64 -16.65 10.45
C GLU A 38 25.30 -16.07 10.97
N ASP A 39 25.03 -16.24 12.28
CA ASP A 39 23.80 -15.68 12.89
C ASP A 39 23.91 -14.18 13.06
N ASN A 40 25.11 -13.66 13.35
CA ASN A 40 25.36 -12.23 13.37
C ASN A 40 25.14 -11.60 12.00
N ASP A 41 25.70 -12.19 10.95
CA ASP A 41 25.55 -11.74 9.57
C ASP A 41 24.08 -11.78 9.15
N ALA A 42 23.34 -12.83 9.54
CA ALA A 42 21.92 -12.96 9.27
C ALA A 42 21.10 -11.86 9.94
N ILE A 43 21.40 -11.49 11.19
CA ILE A 43 20.73 -10.38 11.89
C ILE A 43 21.05 -9.03 11.22
N ASP A 44 22.30 -8.82 10.79
CA ASP A 44 22.69 -7.60 10.10
C ASP A 44 21.97 -7.47 8.75
N LEU A 45 21.79 -8.58 8.01
CA LEU A 45 20.98 -8.62 6.78
C LEU A 45 19.51 -8.32 7.05
N VAL A 46 18.93 -8.80 8.14
CA VAL A 46 17.55 -8.41 8.54
C VAL A 46 17.48 -6.92 8.77
N GLY A 47 18.47 -6.31 9.43
CA GLY A 47 18.51 -4.86 9.63
C GLY A 47 18.47 -4.10 8.30
N LEU A 48 19.30 -4.48 7.33
CA LEU A 48 19.29 -3.88 6.00
C LEU A 48 17.95 -4.07 5.27
N LEU A 49 17.33 -5.25 5.41
CA LEU A 49 16.02 -5.52 4.82
C LEU A 49 14.92 -4.65 5.45
N MET A 50 14.98 -4.43 6.77
CA MET A 50 14.03 -3.55 7.46
C MET A 50 14.20 -2.10 7.05
N ASP A 51 15.46 -1.62 6.92
CA ASP A 51 15.74 -0.28 6.42
C ASP A 51 15.20 -0.08 4.99
N GLU A 52 15.36 -1.09 4.12
CA GLU A 52 14.81 -1.08 2.76
C GLU A 52 13.27 -1.07 2.78
N ALA A 53 12.64 -1.88 3.62
CA ALA A 53 11.19 -1.93 3.76
C ALA A 53 10.58 -0.60 4.28
N MET A 54 11.36 0.17 5.02
CA MET A 54 10.96 1.50 5.51
C MET A 54 11.26 2.62 4.50
N GLN A 55 11.96 2.34 3.38
CA GLN A 55 12.20 3.34 2.35
C GLN A 55 10.90 3.79 1.72
N GLY A 56 10.66 5.11 1.75
CA GLY A 56 9.44 5.70 1.19
C GLY A 56 8.21 5.64 2.11
N VAL A 57 8.30 4.97 3.27
CA VAL A 57 7.27 5.00 4.32
C VAL A 57 7.58 6.17 5.26
N ASN A 58 6.57 6.95 5.61
CA ASN A 58 6.75 8.04 6.59
C ASN A 58 7.19 7.44 7.94
N PRO A 59 8.34 7.85 8.51
CA PRO A 59 8.84 7.29 9.76
C PRO A 59 7.92 7.49 10.97
N GLN A 60 7.02 8.47 10.92
CA GLN A 60 6.05 8.75 11.98
C GLN A 60 4.71 8.05 11.74
N SER A 61 4.54 7.36 10.61
CA SER A 61 3.31 6.63 10.32
C SER A 61 3.17 5.40 11.21
N SER A 62 1.95 5.02 11.45
CA SER A 62 1.64 3.80 12.19
C SER A 62 2.10 2.54 11.45
N ILE A 63 2.19 2.58 10.12
CA ILE A 63 2.77 1.46 9.34
C ILE A 63 4.26 1.29 9.62
N SER A 64 5.01 2.38 9.76
CA SER A 64 6.41 2.31 10.17
C SER A 64 6.57 1.60 11.53
N GLN A 65 5.65 1.85 12.46
CA GLN A 65 5.62 1.16 13.75
C GLN A 65 5.28 -0.34 13.59
N LEU A 66 4.33 -0.69 12.73
CA LEU A 66 3.96 -2.09 12.45
C LEU A 66 5.10 -2.85 11.78
N ILE A 67 5.80 -2.25 10.83
CA ILE A 67 7.01 -2.81 10.23
C ILE A 67 8.05 -3.05 11.34
N GLY A 68 8.26 -2.08 12.24
CA GLY A 68 9.15 -2.22 13.38
C GLY A 68 8.80 -3.38 14.30
N LEU A 69 7.51 -3.64 14.57
CA LEU A 69 7.06 -4.78 15.36
C LEU A 69 7.42 -6.13 14.73
N MET A 70 7.48 -6.20 13.39
CA MET A 70 7.85 -7.42 12.68
C MET A 70 9.33 -7.79 12.82
N GLN A 71 10.18 -6.89 13.29
CA GLN A 71 11.61 -7.11 13.38
C GLN A 71 11.96 -8.33 14.23
N THR A 72 11.38 -8.46 15.41
CA THR A 72 11.65 -9.60 16.33
C THR A 72 11.22 -10.95 15.74
N PRO A 73 9.98 -11.13 15.24
CA PRO A 73 9.58 -12.36 14.56
C PRO A 73 10.46 -12.70 13.36
N ILE A 74 10.83 -11.70 12.54
CA ILE A 74 11.68 -11.95 11.35
C ILE A 74 13.07 -12.46 11.77
N VAL A 75 13.69 -11.86 12.79
CA VAL A 75 14.98 -12.36 13.29
C VAL A 75 14.85 -13.79 13.81
N GLN A 76 13.80 -14.12 14.55
CA GLN A 76 13.58 -15.49 15.02
C GLN A 76 13.41 -16.47 13.86
N VAL A 77 12.65 -16.10 12.84
CA VAL A 77 12.48 -16.91 11.62
C VAL A 77 13.81 -17.13 10.92
N VAL A 78 14.60 -16.07 10.72
CA VAL A 78 15.88 -16.14 10.01
C VAL A 78 16.91 -17.03 10.72
N LEU A 79 16.90 -17.02 12.04
CA LEU A 79 17.76 -17.90 12.82
C LEU A 79 17.36 -19.39 12.71
N GLN A 80 16.05 -19.65 12.54
CA GLN A 80 15.52 -21.02 12.40
C GLN A 80 15.54 -21.51 10.95
N ASP A 81 15.23 -20.65 9.99
CA ASP A 81 15.11 -20.98 8.56
C ASP A 81 15.98 -20.07 7.70
N LYS A 82 17.15 -20.57 7.33
CA LYS A 82 18.10 -19.87 6.45
C LYS A 82 17.56 -19.68 5.02
N THR A 83 16.47 -20.35 4.64
CA THR A 83 15.85 -20.16 3.30
C THR A 83 15.15 -18.81 3.16
N PHE A 84 14.92 -18.08 4.25
CA PHE A 84 14.31 -16.75 4.26
C PHE A 84 14.94 -15.80 3.23
N PHE A 85 16.27 -15.77 3.12
CA PHE A 85 16.96 -14.87 2.19
C PHE A 85 16.94 -15.36 0.73
N SER A 86 16.92 -16.66 0.50
CA SER A 86 16.93 -17.25 -0.83
C SER A 86 15.54 -17.43 -1.43
N ASN A 87 14.52 -17.61 -0.60
CA ASN A 87 13.14 -17.83 -1.02
C ASN A 87 12.33 -16.52 -1.02
N ARG A 88 12.03 -16.00 -2.22
CA ARG A 88 11.23 -14.77 -2.39
C ARG A 88 9.78 -14.93 -1.95
N VAL A 89 9.25 -16.14 -1.94
CA VAL A 89 7.88 -16.46 -1.50
C VAL A 89 7.80 -16.89 -0.04
N HIS A 90 8.87 -16.63 0.74
CA HIS A 90 8.86 -16.93 2.16
C HIS A 90 7.80 -16.06 2.88
N PRO A 91 6.90 -16.65 3.72
CA PRO A 91 5.75 -15.93 4.30
C PRO A 91 6.13 -14.66 5.08
N ALA A 92 7.17 -14.71 5.91
CA ALA A 92 7.62 -13.54 6.66
C ALA A 92 8.12 -12.41 5.73
N ARG A 93 8.75 -12.76 4.60
CA ARG A 93 9.18 -11.79 3.60
C ARG A 93 7.99 -11.20 2.84
N GLN A 94 7.02 -12.03 2.46
CA GLN A 94 5.80 -11.56 1.82
C GLN A 94 5.03 -10.62 2.74
N MET A 95 4.90 -10.96 4.04
CA MET A 95 4.25 -10.09 5.02
C MET A 95 4.93 -8.72 5.12
N LEU A 96 6.27 -8.69 5.24
CA LEU A 96 7.03 -7.44 5.31
C LEU A 96 6.84 -6.60 4.03
N THR A 97 6.95 -7.21 2.85
CA THR A 97 6.75 -6.52 1.57
C THR A 97 5.32 -5.96 1.47
N THR A 98 4.32 -6.75 1.84
CA THR A 98 2.92 -6.32 1.82
C THR A 98 2.65 -5.13 2.74
N LEU A 99 3.28 -5.10 3.93
CA LEU A 99 3.17 -3.95 4.83
C LEU A 99 3.87 -2.71 4.26
N ALA A 100 5.05 -2.87 3.66
CA ALA A 100 5.77 -1.77 3.03
C ALA A 100 4.95 -1.18 1.86
N ASP A 101 4.39 -2.04 1.00
CA ASP A 101 3.52 -1.65 -0.11
C ASP A 101 2.24 -0.96 0.38
N ALA A 102 1.65 -1.45 1.47
CA ALA A 102 0.49 -0.82 2.08
C ALA A 102 0.81 0.58 2.61
N GLY A 103 1.96 0.74 3.25
CA GLY A 103 2.43 2.03 3.77
C GLY A 103 2.72 3.04 2.66
N PHE A 104 3.28 2.57 1.55
CA PHE A 104 3.61 3.44 0.43
C PHE A 104 2.37 3.88 -0.37
N ASN A 105 1.45 2.95 -0.66
CA ASN A 105 0.36 3.17 -1.61
C ASN A 105 -0.98 3.57 -0.96
N TRP A 106 -1.28 3.12 0.26
CA TRP A 106 -2.64 3.17 0.80
C TRP A 106 -2.79 3.88 2.14
N LEU A 107 -1.72 3.94 2.92
CA LEU A 107 -1.76 4.48 4.28
C LEU A 107 -0.87 5.71 4.42
N ASN A 108 -0.75 6.48 3.34
CA ASN A 108 -0.06 7.76 3.35
C ASN A 108 -0.94 8.81 4.05
N ASP A 109 -0.33 9.68 4.84
CA ASP A 109 -0.95 10.60 5.82
C ASP A 109 -2.01 11.59 5.28
N ASN A 110 -2.29 11.60 3.97
CA ASN A 110 -3.17 12.61 3.36
C ASN A 110 -4.67 12.32 3.49
N GLU A 111 -5.09 11.05 3.61
CA GLU A 111 -6.46 10.62 3.94
C GLU A 111 -6.39 9.18 4.49
N PRO A 112 -6.08 8.99 5.77
CA PRO A 112 -5.97 7.64 6.33
C PRO A 112 -7.38 7.00 6.37
N ASP A 113 -7.54 5.85 5.72
CA ASP A 113 -8.66 4.96 6.00
C ASP A 113 -8.42 4.33 7.40
N GLU A 114 -8.94 4.99 8.44
CA GLU A 114 -8.78 4.56 9.83
C GLU A 114 -9.26 3.12 10.06
N ALA A 115 -10.29 2.68 9.34
CA ALA A 115 -10.82 1.34 9.47
C ALA A 115 -9.84 0.30 8.89
N LEU A 116 -9.22 0.61 7.75
CA LEU A 116 -8.18 -0.22 7.16
C LEU A 116 -6.96 -0.29 8.06
N HIS A 117 -6.51 0.87 8.53
CA HIS A 117 -5.36 0.98 9.41
C HIS A 117 -5.56 0.13 10.68
N THR A 118 -6.71 0.29 11.35
CA THR A 118 -7.04 -0.48 12.57
C THR A 118 -7.00 -1.99 12.27
N ARG A 119 -7.60 -2.45 11.17
CA ARG A 119 -7.61 -3.87 10.84
C ARG A 119 -6.22 -4.43 10.55
N ILE A 120 -5.38 -3.72 9.78
CA ILE A 120 -4.01 -4.15 9.53
C ILE A 120 -3.20 -4.16 10.84
N SER A 121 -3.37 -3.14 11.68
CA SER A 121 -2.74 -3.08 13.01
C SER A 121 -3.11 -4.26 13.88
N ASP A 122 -4.39 -4.62 13.94
CA ASP A 122 -4.88 -5.76 14.70
C ASP A 122 -4.29 -7.08 14.19
N ILE A 123 -4.29 -7.30 12.87
CA ILE A 123 -3.71 -8.50 12.27
C ILE A 123 -2.24 -8.64 12.62
N VAL A 124 -1.45 -7.58 12.39
CA VAL A 124 0.00 -7.58 12.65
C VAL A 124 0.29 -7.77 14.12
N THR A 125 -0.37 -7.00 15.00
CA THR A 125 -0.17 -7.07 16.44
C THR A 125 -0.53 -8.45 16.98
N ASN A 126 -1.63 -9.03 16.54
CA ASN A 126 -2.02 -10.38 16.94
C ASN A 126 -1.01 -11.43 16.44
N ALA A 127 -0.54 -11.31 15.19
CA ALA A 127 0.46 -12.23 14.65
C ALA A 127 1.78 -12.16 15.43
N VAL A 128 2.26 -10.95 15.74
CA VAL A 128 3.50 -10.73 16.48
C VAL A 128 3.37 -11.24 17.92
N ASN A 129 2.29 -10.87 18.62
CA ASN A 129 2.08 -11.26 20.04
C ASN A 129 1.87 -12.77 20.22
N SER A 130 1.30 -13.43 19.23
CA SER A 130 1.08 -14.87 19.24
C SER A 130 2.21 -15.67 18.60
N PHE A 131 3.27 -15.00 18.13
CA PHE A 131 4.37 -15.68 17.44
C PHE A 131 5.19 -16.51 18.41
N ASP A 132 5.21 -17.81 18.16
CA ASP A 132 5.90 -18.85 18.95
C ASP A 132 7.00 -19.56 18.14
N GLY A 133 7.45 -18.95 17.05
CA GLY A 133 8.37 -19.57 16.09
C GLY A 133 7.64 -20.31 14.94
N ASN A 134 6.32 -20.44 15.00
CA ASN A 134 5.55 -21.10 13.95
C ASN A 134 5.27 -20.13 12.80
N ILE A 135 5.92 -20.38 11.66
CA ILE A 135 5.81 -19.55 10.44
C ILE A 135 4.38 -19.46 9.88
N ASN A 136 3.52 -20.44 10.16
CA ASN A 136 2.15 -20.44 9.68
C ASN A 136 1.36 -19.23 10.22
N ARG A 137 1.66 -18.74 11.40
CA ARG A 137 1.02 -17.54 11.96
C ARG A 137 1.29 -16.29 11.12
N LEU A 138 2.53 -16.14 10.66
CA LEU A 138 2.90 -15.04 9.74
C LEU A 138 2.30 -15.24 8.35
N ASN A 139 2.19 -16.48 7.90
CA ASN A 139 1.53 -16.81 6.64
C ASN A 139 0.03 -16.47 6.67
N ASP A 140 -0.66 -16.80 7.76
CA ASP A 140 -2.08 -16.49 7.92
C ASP A 140 -2.31 -14.96 7.97
N ALA A 141 -1.47 -14.24 8.72
CA ALA A 141 -1.50 -12.78 8.79
C ALA A 141 -1.22 -12.14 7.41
N TYR A 142 -0.25 -12.66 6.66
CA TYR A 142 0.00 -12.24 5.29
C TYR A 142 -1.24 -12.40 4.41
N HIS A 143 -1.84 -13.59 4.40
CA HIS A 143 -3.02 -13.85 3.58
C HIS A 143 -4.23 -12.98 3.96
N GLU A 144 -4.42 -12.69 5.25
CA GLU A 144 -5.49 -11.83 5.69
C GLU A 144 -5.25 -10.37 5.27
N THR A 145 -4.03 -9.87 5.45
CA THR A 145 -3.64 -8.53 5.00
C THR A 145 -3.73 -8.38 3.49
N ASP A 146 -3.23 -9.35 2.73
CA ASP A 146 -3.30 -9.35 1.26
C ASP A 146 -4.75 -9.31 0.76
N ARG A 147 -5.66 -10.11 1.34
CA ARG A 147 -7.09 -10.08 0.99
C ARG A 147 -7.72 -8.70 1.22
N LEU A 148 -7.37 -8.04 2.32
CA LEU A 148 -7.85 -6.68 2.60
C LEU A 148 -7.37 -5.70 1.53
N LEU A 149 -6.06 -5.70 1.23
CA LEU A 149 -5.47 -4.82 0.21
C LEU A 149 -6.05 -5.10 -1.18
N GLN A 150 -6.19 -6.36 -1.58
CA GLN A 150 -6.80 -6.74 -2.85
C GLN A 150 -8.26 -6.25 -2.96
N SER A 151 -9.00 -6.25 -1.85
CA SER A 151 -10.37 -5.72 -1.84
C SER A 151 -10.41 -4.21 -2.09
N LEU A 152 -9.43 -3.48 -1.59
CA LEU A 152 -9.30 -2.04 -1.80
C LEU A 152 -8.87 -1.71 -3.22
N ILE A 153 -7.88 -2.42 -3.75
CA ILE A 153 -7.44 -2.28 -5.13
C ILE A 153 -8.63 -2.40 -6.07
N ARG A 154 -9.44 -3.47 -5.92
CA ARG A 154 -10.64 -3.67 -6.74
C ARG A 154 -11.67 -2.54 -6.61
N LYS A 155 -11.85 -2.00 -5.39
CA LYS A 155 -12.76 -0.87 -5.18
C LYS A 155 -12.24 0.41 -5.84
N ALA A 156 -10.94 0.68 -5.72
CA ALA A 156 -10.29 1.82 -6.34
C ALA A 156 -10.36 1.74 -7.87
N GLU A 157 -10.01 0.60 -8.46
CA GLU A 157 -10.13 0.36 -9.90
C GLU A 157 -11.57 0.52 -10.41
N ALA A 158 -12.56 0.04 -9.66
CA ALA A 158 -13.96 0.20 -10.03
C ALA A 158 -14.40 1.67 -9.95
N ALA A 159 -13.92 2.44 -8.97
CA ALA A 159 -14.19 3.86 -8.86
C ALA A 159 -13.53 4.64 -10.01
N GLU A 160 -12.28 4.33 -10.32
CA GLU A 160 -11.55 4.94 -11.44
C GLU A 160 -12.24 4.68 -12.79
N ARG A 161 -12.64 3.43 -13.05
CA ARG A 161 -13.41 3.10 -14.26
C ARG A 161 -14.69 3.92 -14.39
N ARG A 162 -15.44 4.08 -13.28
CA ARG A 162 -16.66 4.91 -13.29
C ARG A 162 -16.36 6.38 -13.60
N GLN A 163 -15.28 6.93 -13.05
CA GLN A 163 -14.86 8.31 -13.33
C GLN A 163 -14.46 8.48 -14.80
N ILE A 164 -13.68 7.54 -15.34
CA ILE A 164 -13.28 7.55 -16.76
C ILE A 164 -14.52 7.49 -17.67
N GLU A 165 -15.46 6.58 -17.41
CA GLU A 165 -16.67 6.46 -18.22
C GLU A 165 -17.56 7.72 -18.10
N ALA A 166 -17.68 8.31 -16.93
CA ALA A 166 -18.40 9.55 -16.72
C ALA A 166 -17.73 10.73 -17.47
N ALA A 167 -16.40 10.82 -17.42
CA ALA A 167 -15.65 11.83 -18.17
C ALA A 167 -15.81 11.67 -19.69
N LYS A 168 -15.68 10.44 -20.19
CA LYS A 168 -15.93 10.12 -21.62
C LYS A 168 -17.37 10.45 -22.05
N GLY A 169 -18.36 10.11 -21.21
CA GLY A 169 -19.76 10.44 -21.48
C GLY A 169 -20.00 11.94 -21.58
N LYS A 170 -19.40 12.71 -20.64
CA LYS A 170 -19.48 14.18 -20.65
C LYS A 170 -18.81 14.78 -21.90
N GLU A 171 -17.66 14.26 -22.28
CA GLU A 171 -16.94 14.73 -23.46
C GLU A 171 -17.72 14.45 -24.75
N ARG A 172 -18.27 13.22 -24.89
CA ARG A 172 -19.13 12.87 -26.04
C ARG A 172 -20.34 13.78 -26.13
N LEU A 173 -21.02 14.04 -25.01
CA LEU A 173 -22.16 14.95 -24.98
C LEU A 173 -21.79 16.37 -25.38
N ASN A 174 -20.65 16.88 -24.89
CA ASN A 174 -20.18 18.21 -25.26
C ASN A 174 -19.85 18.30 -26.77
N LEU A 175 -19.23 17.27 -27.32
CA LEU A 175 -18.91 17.20 -28.74
C LEU A 175 -20.18 17.12 -29.59
N ALA A 176 -21.15 16.30 -29.19
CA ALA A 176 -22.43 16.19 -29.88
C ALA A 176 -23.20 17.53 -29.87
N ARG A 177 -23.23 18.22 -28.69
CA ARG A 177 -23.81 19.58 -28.60
C ARG A 177 -23.13 20.58 -29.53
N SER A 178 -21.81 20.60 -29.54
CA SER A 178 -21.05 21.52 -30.38
C SER A 178 -21.33 21.27 -31.88
N ARG A 179 -21.44 20.01 -32.30
CA ARG A 179 -21.81 19.64 -33.66
C ARG A 179 -23.25 20.05 -34.00
N ALA A 180 -24.19 19.77 -33.07
CA ALA A 180 -25.58 20.16 -33.25
C ALA A 180 -25.75 21.67 -33.39
N GLU A 181 -25.06 22.45 -32.51
CA GLU A 181 -25.05 23.92 -32.61
C GLU A 181 -24.46 24.41 -33.94
N ALA A 182 -23.37 23.83 -34.40
CA ALA A 182 -22.77 24.18 -35.68
C ALA A 182 -23.74 23.91 -36.86
N THR A 183 -24.40 22.74 -36.87
CA THR A 183 -25.39 22.36 -37.86
C THR A 183 -26.59 23.30 -37.85
N ILE A 184 -27.13 23.64 -36.68
CA ILE A 184 -28.24 24.57 -36.52
C ILE A 184 -27.84 25.95 -37.03
N ASN A 185 -26.67 26.45 -36.67
CA ASN A 185 -26.16 27.75 -37.12
C ASN A 185 -25.98 27.81 -38.63
N GLU A 186 -25.46 26.73 -39.23
CA GLU A 186 -25.31 26.64 -40.71
C GLU A 186 -26.67 26.69 -41.39
N LEU A 187 -27.68 25.93 -40.92
CA LEU A 187 -29.03 25.94 -41.45
C LEU A 187 -29.75 27.29 -41.29
N MET A 188 -29.45 28.03 -40.19
CA MET A 188 -30.02 29.34 -39.94
C MET A 188 -29.34 30.47 -40.71
N ALA A 189 -28.08 30.28 -41.12
CA ALA A 189 -27.33 31.32 -41.87
C ALA A 189 -27.97 31.70 -43.19
N ALA A 190 -28.69 30.77 -43.83
CA ALA A 190 -29.39 30.98 -45.11
C ALA A 190 -30.78 31.66 -44.97
N ARG A 191 -31.22 32.00 -43.74
CA ARG A 191 -32.58 32.52 -43.45
C ARG A 191 -32.57 33.66 -42.48
N GLU A 192 -33.34 34.72 -42.74
CA GLU A 192 -33.61 35.79 -41.77
C GLU A 192 -34.65 35.32 -40.75
N LEU A 193 -34.23 34.94 -39.57
CA LEU A 193 -35.09 34.50 -38.48
C LEU A 193 -35.08 35.53 -37.35
N PRO A 194 -36.22 35.73 -36.65
CA PRO A 194 -36.28 36.57 -35.44
C PRO A 194 -35.31 36.06 -34.34
N VAL A 195 -34.77 36.98 -33.54
CA VAL A 195 -33.74 36.67 -32.53
C VAL A 195 -34.21 35.61 -31.51
N HIS A 196 -35.48 35.70 -31.07
CA HIS A 196 -36.06 34.74 -30.14
C HIS A 196 -36.17 33.32 -30.74
N THR A 197 -36.48 33.21 -32.04
CA THR A 197 -36.53 31.92 -32.74
C THR A 197 -35.15 31.30 -32.89
N LYS A 198 -34.12 32.10 -33.17
CA LYS A 198 -32.72 31.65 -33.21
C LYS A 198 -32.27 31.14 -31.83
N ALA A 199 -32.62 31.88 -30.78
CA ALA A 199 -32.27 31.48 -29.41
C ALA A 199 -32.96 30.17 -28.98
N MET A 200 -34.22 29.98 -29.35
CA MET A 200 -34.96 28.76 -29.05
C MET A 200 -34.38 27.54 -29.81
N LEU A 201 -34.06 27.71 -31.10
CA LEU A 201 -33.46 26.67 -31.92
C LEU A 201 -32.08 26.26 -31.35
N ASN A 202 -31.23 27.23 -31.05
CA ASN A 202 -29.90 26.93 -30.51
C ASN A 202 -29.91 26.30 -29.12
N ARG A 203 -30.94 26.58 -28.30
CA ARG A 203 -30.99 26.06 -26.94
C ARG A 203 -31.74 24.74 -26.80
N ALA A 204 -32.95 24.66 -27.40
CA ALA A 204 -33.81 23.49 -27.25
C ALA A 204 -33.49 22.38 -28.28
N TRP A 205 -33.25 22.76 -29.57
CA TRP A 205 -33.00 21.78 -30.60
C TRP A 205 -31.57 21.27 -30.63
N ALA A 206 -30.59 22.06 -30.15
CA ALA A 206 -29.22 21.55 -30.02
C ALA A 206 -29.16 20.39 -29.03
N ASP A 207 -29.88 20.48 -27.89
CA ASP A 207 -29.93 19.39 -26.91
C ASP A 207 -30.65 18.14 -27.48
N VAL A 208 -31.73 18.31 -28.25
CA VAL A 208 -32.44 17.20 -28.88
C VAL A 208 -31.55 16.51 -29.92
N LEU A 209 -30.89 17.27 -30.78
CA LEU A 209 -29.99 16.71 -31.82
C LEU A 209 -28.77 16.02 -31.16
N ALA A 210 -28.21 16.60 -30.10
CA ALA A 210 -27.10 16.02 -29.40
C ALA A 210 -27.41 14.65 -28.74
N LEU A 211 -28.70 14.37 -28.45
CA LEU A 211 -29.14 13.08 -27.92
C LEU A 211 -29.41 12.03 -28.98
N THR A 212 -29.46 12.41 -30.25
CA THR A 212 -29.75 11.50 -31.40
C THR A 212 -28.50 11.08 -32.16
N GLU A 213 -27.34 11.72 -31.89
CA GLU A 213 -26.01 11.30 -32.38
C GLU A 213 -25.34 10.31 -31.39
#